data_7fc010adf3171b082b031203567353e9
#
_entry.id   7fc010adf3171b082b031203567353e9
#
_cell.length_a   1.000
_cell.length_b   1.000
_cell.length_c   1.000
_cell.angle_alpha   90.00
_cell.angle_beta   90.00
_cell.angle_gamma   90.00
#
_symmetry.space_group_name_H-M   'P 1'
#
loop_
_entity.id
_entity.type
_entity.pdbx_description
1 polymer ?
#
loop_
_entity_poly.entity_id
_entity_poly.type
_entity_poly.pdbx_seq_one_letter_code
_entity_poly.pdbx_strand_id
1 'polypeptide(L)'
;ALEKTLGTLQPADVVKEVTAAGLQGRGGAAFSVGRKWQVVIYDDGQPHYLIANADEGEPGTFKDRWILENNPHVLLESMLIASYALNVRNCFVYIRGEFDLPYRRLAGAVEEAYAAGYFGERILGSGFSCDIVVYRGAGAYVAGEASGLLASLEGKKGYPRNRPPRLTVKGLYQRPTVVNNVESLSNIAWIINNGADAFKAVGTPK
;
A
#
# COMPACT_ATOMS: atom_id res chain seq x y z
N ALA A 1 -0.52 -16.00 -1.16
CA ALA A 1 0.79 -15.32 -1.20
C ALA A 1 1.30 -15.00 0.21
N LEU A 2 0.44 -14.54 1.12
CA LEU A 2 0.84 -14.16 2.48
C LEU A 2 1.48 -15.31 3.26
N GLU A 3 0.89 -16.52 3.25
CA GLU A 3 1.46 -17.72 3.91
C GLU A 3 2.88 -18.03 3.40
N LYS A 4 3.08 -18.00 2.08
CA LYS A 4 4.40 -18.15 1.46
C LYS A 4 5.36 -17.07 1.96
N THR A 5 4.90 -15.83 2.02
CA THR A 5 5.71 -14.69 2.48
C THR A 5 6.17 -14.88 3.91
N LEU A 6 5.25 -15.10 4.84
CA LEU A 6 5.55 -15.18 6.27
C LEU A 6 6.26 -16.50 6.66
N GLY A 7 6.06 -17.57 5.88
CA GLY A 7 6.64 -18.88 6.16
C GLY A 7 8.02 -19.11 5.55
N THR A 8 8.35 -18.49 4.41
CA THR A 8 9.54 -18.86 3.63
C THR A 8 10.40 -17.70 3.16
N LEU A 9 9.88 -16.47 3.10
CA LEU A 9 10.62 -15.33 2.54
C LEU A 9 11.10 -14.41 3.66
N GLN A 10 12.27 -13.81 3.45
CA GLN A 10 12.71 -12.68 4.26
C GLN A 10 12.18 -11.37 3.66
N PRO A 11 12.03 -10.28 4.45
CA PRO A 11 11.61 -8.97 3.95
C PRO A 11 12.38 -8.52 2.69
N ALA A 12 13.70 -8.74 2.67
CA ALA A 12 14.56 -8.38 1.55
C ALA A 12 14.24 -9.17 0.27
N ASP A 13 13.80 -10.44 0.39
CA ASP A 13 13.43 -11.28 -0.77
C ASP A 13 12.17 -10.72 -1.44
N VAL A 14 11.20 -10.28 -0.65
CA VAL A 14 9.98 -9.63 -1.17
C VAL A 14 10.32 -8.36 -1.94
N VAL A 15 11.17 -7.49 -1.37
CA VAL A 15 11.63 -6.26 -2.04
C VAL A 15 12.37 -6.58 -3.33
N LYS A 16 13.23 -7.60 -3.32
CA LYS A 16 13.99 -8.05 -4.50
C LYS A 16 13.03 -8.54 -5.59
N GLU A 17 12.04 -9.36 -5.25
CA GLU A 17 11.08 -9.92 -6.20
C GLU A 17 10.23 -8.81 -6.85
N VAL A 18 9.68 -7.89 -6.05
CA VAL A 18 8.92 -6.73 -6.55
C VAL A 18 9.77 -5.82 -7.43
N THR A 19 11.05 -5.65 -7.09
CA THR A 19 12.00 -4.87 -7.91
C THR A 19 12.26 -5.57 -9.23
N ALA A 20 12.52 -6.88 -9.18
CA ALA A 20 12.77 -7.70 -10.36
C ALA A 20 11.57 -7.73 -11.30
N ALA A 21 10.34 -7.73 -10.77
CA ALA A 21 9.12 -7.65 -11.58
C ALA A 21 8.99 -6.36 -12.39
N GLY A 22 9.73 -5.32 -12.03
CA GLY A 22 9.67 -4.04 -12.74
C GLY A 22 8.35 -3.30 -12.57
N LEU A 23 7.59 -3.61 -11.51
CA LEU A 23 6.28 -3.01 -11.25
C LEU A 23 6.38 -1.49 -11.19
N GLN A 24 5.69 -0.82 -12.12
CA GLN A 24 5.57 0.64 -12.14
C GLN A 24 4.34 1.08 -11.37
N GLY A 25 4.44 2.25 -10.71
CA GLY A 25 3.34 2.87 -10.01
C GLY A 25 2.18 3.23 -10.94
N ARG A 26 0.96 2.86 -10.55
CA ARG A 26 -0.28 3.08 -11.30
C ARG A 26 -1.05 4.32 -10.85
N GLY A 27 -0.40 5.19 -10.08
CA GLY A 27 -0.98 6.47 -9.64
C GLY A 27 -0.65 7.67 -10.56
N GLY A 28 -0.25 7.41 -11.82
CA GLY A 28 0.01 8.43 -12.85
C GLY A 28 1.50 8.72 -13.10
N ALA A 29 2.35 8.71 -12.09
CA ALA A 29 3.78 9.07 -12.24
C ALA A 29 4.68 7.90 -12.70
N ALA A 30 4.18 6.69 -12.81
CA ALA A 30 4.90 5.47 -13.22
C ALA A 30 6.22 5.21 -12.46
N PHE A 31 6.38 5.75 -11.27
CA PHE A 31 7.60 5.54 -10.49
C PHE A 31 7.70 4.08 -10.02
N SER A 32 8.86 3.44 -10.17
CA SER A 32 9.07 2.04 -9.80
C SER A 32 8.75 1.80 -8.32
N VAL A 33 7.86 0.83 -8.05
CA VAL A 33 7.47 0.42 -6.70
C VAL A 33 8.67 -0.16 -5.95
N GLY A 34 9.41 -1.07 -6.58
CA GLY A 34 10.59 -1.69 -5.98
C GLY A 34 11.68 -0.67 -5.63
N ARG A 35 12.00 0.27 -6.54
CA ARG A 35 12.96 1.35 -6.24
C ARG A 35 12.52 2.24 -5.08
N LYS A 36 11.22 2.47 -4.93
CA LYS A 36 10.68 3.21 -3.78
C LYS A 36 10.89 2.44 -2.48
N TRP A 37 10.72 1.14 -2.48
CA TRP A 37 10.90 0.29 -1.31
C TRP A 37 12.35 0.15 -0.90
N GLN A 38 13.28 0.03 -1.87
CA GLN A 38 14.73 -0.08 -1.61
C GLN A 38 15.35 1.11 -0.85
N VAL A 39 14.72 2.29 -0.89
CA VAL A 39 15.25 3.48 -0.20
C VAL A 39 14.70 3.67 1.21
N VAL A 40 13.87 2.74 1.70
CA VAL A 40 13.38 2.73 3.08
C VAL A 40 14.44 2.07 3.96
N ILE A 41 14.79 2.71 5.06
CA ILE A 41 15.70 2.15 6.07
C ILE A 41 14.85 1.27 7.00
N TYR A 42 15.11 -0.04 7.00
CA TYR A 42 14.22 -1.03 7.66
C TYR A 42 14.47 -1.19 9.15
N ASP A 43 15.62 -0.82 9.65
CA ASP A 43 16.04 -1.04 11.04
C ASP A 43 16.66 0.23 11.65
N ASP A 44 15.82 1.26 11.73
CA ASP A 44 16.19 2.55 12.34
C ASP A 44 15.54 2.75 13.73
N GLY A 45 14.88 1.71 14.27
CA GLY A 45 14.17 1.75 15.55
C GLY A 45 12.95 2.66 15.57
N GLN A 46 12.51 3.17 14.41
CA GLN A 46 11.36 4.06 14.28
C GLN A 46 10.14 3.34 13.70
N PRO A 47 8.92 3.78 14.01
CA PRO A 47 7.74 3.28 13.32
C PRO A 47 7.77 3.71 11.84
N HIS A 48 7.45 2.76 10.95
CA HIS A 48 7.28 2.97 9.53
C HIS A 48 5.81 2.89 9.17
N TYR A 49 5.40 3.59 8.14
CA TYR A 49 4.02 3.57 7.66
C TYR A 49 3.93 3.19 6.18
N LEU A 50 2.92 2.39 5.87
CA LEU A 50 2.49 2.09 4.51
C LEU A 50 1.09 2.66 4.30
N ILE A 51 0.90 3.35 3.19
CA ILE A 51 -0.40 3.92 2.83
C ILE A 51 -0.78 3.49 1.43
N ALA A 52 -1.95 2.87 1.32
CA ALA A 52 -2.63 2.71 0.04
C ALA A 52 -3.38 4.00 -0.28
N ASN A 53 -2.96 4.65 -1.36
CA ASN A 53 -3.64 5.83 -1.89
C ASN A 53 -4.81 5.38 -2.75
N ALA A 54 -6.02 5.52 -2.20
CA ALA A 54 -7.31 5.27 -2.83
C ALA A 54 -8.08 6.58 -3.09
N ASP A 55 -7.37 7.71 -3.18
CA ASP A 55 -7.94 8.99 -3.61
C ASP A 55 -7.86 9.10 -5.14
N GLU A 56 -8.66 8.28 -5.82
CA GLU A 56 -8.77 8.22 -7.27
C GLU A 56 -9.68 9.36 -7.76
N GLY A 57 -9.10 10.57 -7.85
CA GLY A 57 -9.82 11.79 -8.15
C GLY A 57 -9.78 12.22 -9.62
N GLU A 58 -8.95 11.58 -10.47
CA GLU A 58 -8.82 11.94 -11.87
C GLU A 58 -10.09 11.60 -12.67
N PRO A 59 -10.70 12.54 -13.41
CA PRO A 59 -11.90 12.27 -14.21
C PRO A 59 -11.71 11.09 -15.18
N GLY A 60 -12.70 10.18 -15.22
CA GLY A 60 -12.66 9.00 -16.09
C GLY A 60 -11.86 7.81 -15.54
N THR A 61 -11.19 7.95 -14.39
CA THR A 61 -10.45 6.86 -13.74
C THR A 61 -11.35 6.12 -12.76
N PHE A 62 -11.36 4.78 -12.83
CA PHE A 62 -12.20 3.92 -11.99
C PHE A 62 -11.57 2.55 -11.66
N LYS A 63 -10.29 2.35 -11.92
CA LYS A 63 -9.58 1.08 -11.72
C LYS A 63 -9.42 0.72 -10.25
N ASP A 64 -9.09 1.69 -9.39
CA ASP A 64 -8.93 1.49 -7.95
C ASP A 64 -10.31 1.29 -7.30
N ARG A 65 -11.29 2.08 -7.70
CA ARG A 65 -12.67 1.90 -7.31
C ARG A 65 -13.16 0.49 -7.61
N TRP A 66 -12.89 -0.02 -8.83
CA TRP A 66 -13.32 -1.35 -9.27
C TRP A 66 -12.71 -2.46 -8.38
N ILE A 67 -11.41 -2.35 -8.04
CA ILE A 67 -10.73 -3.29 -7.14
C ILE A 67 -11.39 -3.28 -5.76
N LEU A 68 -11.62 -2.10 -5.19
CA LEU A 68 -12.20 -1.94 -3.86
C LEU A 68 -13.64 -2.43 -3.76
N GLU A 69 -14.42 -2.31 -4.84
CA GLU A 69 -15.80 -2.79 -4.89
C GLU A 69 -15.91 -4.31 -5.08
N ASN A 70 -15.02 -4.92 -5.87
CA ASN A 70 -15.18 -6.29 -6.33
C ASN A 70 -14.19 -7.28 -5.69
N ASN A 71 -13.00 -6.84 -5.32
CA ASN A 71 -11.99 -7.70 -4.69
C ASN A 71 -11.08 -6.91 -3.70
N PRO A 72 -11.64 -6.35 -2.61
CA PRO A 72 -10.83 -5.62 -1.63
C PRO A 72 -9.78 -6.49 -0.93
N HIS A 73 -10.01 -7.79 -0.80
CA HIS A 73 -9.07 -8.71 -0.14
C HIS A 73 -7.72 -8.82 -0.87
N VAL A 74 -7.68 -8.66 -2.20
CA VAL A 74 -6.40 -8.66 -2.91
C VAL A 74 -5.52 -7.47 -2.52
N LEU A 75 -6.15 -6.32 -2.23
CA LEU A 75 -5.43 -5.17 -1.69
C LEU A 75 -4.93 -5.46 -0.27
N LEU A 76 -5.80 -6.01 0.59
CA LEU A 76 -5.47 -6.29 2.00
C LEU A 76 -4.31 -7.30 2.12
N GLU A 77 -4.35 -8.42 1.39
CA GLU A 77 -3.26 -9.39 1.34
C GLU A 77 -1.96 -8.74 0.86
N SER A 78 -2.02 -7.97 -0.20
CA SER A 78 -0.86 -7.28 -0.75
C SER A 78 -0.29 -6.22 0.19
N MET A 79 -1.15 -5.53 0.94
CA MET A 79 -0.71 -4.58 1.97
C MET A 79 0.00 -5.28 3.13
N LEU A 80 -0.45 -6.45 3.55
CA LEU A 80 0.23 -7.25 4.58
C LEU A 80 1.62 -7.70 4.11
N ILE A 81 1.73 -8.19 2.88
CA ILE A 81 3.00 -8.58 2.27
C ILE A 81 3.95 -7.37 2.19
N ALA A 82 3.46 -6.23 1.73
CA ALA A 82 4.22 -5.00 1.67
C ALA A 82 4.63 -4.49 3.06
N SER A 83 3.72 -4.58 4.04
CA SER A 83 3.98 -4.18 5.43
C SER A 83 5.07 -5.06 6.06
N TYR A 84 5.03 -6.37 5.83
CA TYR A 84 6.10 -7.28 6.24
C TYR A 84 7.44 -6.90 5.62
N ALA A 85 7.45 -6.68 4.30
CA ALA A 85 8.66 -6.32 3.56
C ALA A 85 9.27 -4.98 3.99
N LEU A 86 8.46 -4.04 4.49
CA LEU A 86 8.85 -2.68 4.86
C LEU A 86 8.95 -2.46 6.38
N ASN A 87 8.83 -3.52 7.18
CA ASN A 87 8.80 -3.44 8.64
C ASN A 87 7.74 -2.46 9.17
N VAL A 88 6.53 -2.51 8.59
CA VAL A 88 5.40 -1.67 8.95
C VAL A 88 4.46 -2.42 9.88
N ARG A 89 4.10 -1.81 11.02
CA ARG A 89 3.11 -2.35 11.97
C ARG A 89 1.75 -1.67 11.90
N ASN A 90 1.68 -0.50 11.28
CA ASN A 90 0.43 0.25 11.10
C ASN A 90 0.34 0.73 9.66
N CYS A 91 -0.59 0.17 8.91
CA CYS A 91 -0.85 0.58 7.54
C CYS A 91 -2.21 1.28 7.42
N PHE A 92 -2.36 2.08 6.37
CA PHE A 92 -3.55 2.89 6.14
C PHE A 92 -4.05 2.72 4.71
N VAL A 93 -5.38 2.72 4.53
CA VAL A 93 -5.98 3.00 3.24
C VAL A 93 -6.63 4.37 3.32
N TYR A 94 -6.12 5.32 2.54
CA TYR A 94 -6.75 6.63 2.39
C TYR A 94 -7.70 6.57 1.21
N ILE A 95 -9.00 6.60 1.46
CA ILE A 95 -10.05 6.52 0.44
C ILE A 95 -10.77 7.87 0.32
N ARG A 96 -11.02 8.31 -0.92
CA ARG A 96 -11.70 9.58 -1.14
C ARG A 96 -13.13 9.57 -0.58
N GLY A 97 -13.59 10.74 -0.13
CA GLY A 97 -14.86 10.91 0.57
C GLY A 97 -16.10 10.49 -0.24
N GLU A 98 -16.04 10.59 -1.58
CA GLU A 98 -17.12 10.25 -2.49
C GLU A 98 -17.31 8.75 -2.74
N PHE A 99 -16.34 7.92 -2.33
CA PHE A 99 -16.35 6.47 -2.56
C PHE A 99 -17.13 5.73 -1.45
N ASP A 100 -18.45 5.92 -1.34
CA ASP A 100 -19.26 5.30 -0.30
C ASP A 100 -19.34 3.77 -0.41
N LEU A 101 -19.67 3.23 -1.59
CA LEU A 101 -19.71 1.77 -1.79
C LEU A 101 -18.35 1.11 -1.66
N PRO A 102 -17.25 1.61 -2.30
CA PRO A 102 -15.92 1.07 -2.08
C PRO A 102 -15.47 1.10 -0.62
N TYR A 103 -15.78 2.19 0.11
CA TYR A 103 -15.49 2.30 1.53
C TYR A 103 -16.17 1.21 2.35
N ARG A 104 -17.48 1.02 2.16
CA ARG A 104 -18.25 -0.03 2.89
C ARG A 104 -17.76 -1.43 2.58
N ARG A 105 -17.44 -1.71 1.30
CA ARG A 105 -16.88 -3.01 0.88
C ARG A 105 -15.51 -3.27 1.52
N LEU A 106 -14.64 -2.26 1.49
CA LEU A 106 -13.32 -2.37 2.09
C LEU A 106 -13.39 -2.49 3.62
N ALA A 107 -14.25 -1.71 4.29
CA ALA A 107 -14.42 -1.80 5.74
C ALA A 107 -14.91 -3.19 6.16
N GLY A 108 -15.91 -3.75 5.47
CA GLY A 108 -16.36 -5.12 5.72
C GLY A 108 -15.25 -6.16 5.50
N ALA A 109 -14.46 -6.02 4.43
CA ALA A 109 -13.33 -6.91 4.16
C ALA A 109 -12.24 -6.82 5.25
N VAL A 110 -12.03 -5.63 5.82
CA VAL A 110 -11.10 -5.44 6.96
C VAL A 110 -11.63 -6.17 8.21
N GLU A 111 -12.93 -6.05 8.52
CA GLU A 111 -13.56 -6.77 9.64
C GLU A 111 -13.44 -8.28 9.46
N GLU A 112 -13.71 -8.80 8.27
CA GLU A 112 -13.53 -10.22 7.92
C GLU A 112 -12.08 -10.66 8.08
N ALA A 113 -11.11 -9.85 7.66
CA ALA A 113 -9.68 -10.15 7.75
C ALA A 113 -9.19 -10.17 9.21
N TYR A 114 -9.68 -9.27 10.07
CA TYR A 114 -9.41 -9.34 11.51
C TYR A 114 -10.03 -10.58 12.16
N ALA A 115 -11.28 -10.88 11.84
CA ALA A 115 -11.98 -12.06 12.37
C ALA A 115 -11.27 -13.38 11.99
N ALA A 116 -10.65 -13.42 10.81
CA ALA A 116 -9.87 -14.55 10.31
C ALA A 116 -8.39 -14.55 10.78
N GLY A 117 -7.96 -13.57 11.58
CA GLY A 117 -6.59 -13.50 12.12
C GLY A 117 -5.53 -13.06 11.10
N TYR A 118 -5.93 -12.41 10.02
CA TYR A 118 -5.00 -11.84 9.03
C TYR A 118 -4.50 -10.45 9.39
N PHE A 119 -5.13 -9.74 10.33
CA PHE A 119 -4.62 -8.52 10.94
C PHE A 119 -4.55 -8.66 12.45
N GLY A 120 -3.80 -7.80 13.12
CA GLY A 120 -3.54 -7.80 14.54
C GLY A 120 -2.19 -8.45 14.88
N GLU A 121 -2.17 -9.21 15.98
CA GLU A 121 -0.93 -9.80 16.51
C GLU A 121 -0.66 -11.20 15.97
N ARG A 122 0.62 -11.51 15.74
CA ARG A 122 1.12 -12.83 15.37
C ARG A 122 0.35 -13.48 14.20
N ILE A 123 0.23 -12.74 13.13
CA ILE A 123 -0.51 -13.13 11.92
C ILE A 123 -0.04 -14.51 11.44
N LEU A 124 -0.98 -15.43 11.25
CA LEU A 124 -0.73 -16.83 10.87
C LEU A 124 0.28 -17.55 11.79
N GLY A 125 0.33 -17.18 13.07
CA GLY A 125 1.28 -17.76 14.03
C GLY A 125 2.73 -17.31 13.87
N SER A 126 3.00 -16.36 12.96
CA SER A 126 4.32 -15.78 12.75
C SER A 126 4.68 -14.76 13.84
N GLY A 127 5.91 -14.24 13.82
CA GLY A 127 6.32 -13.11 14.66
C GLY A 127 5.85 -11.75 14.14
N PHE A 128 5.16 -11.70 12.99
CA PHE A 128 4.69 -10.47 12.37
C PHE A 128 3.33 -10.05 12.90
N SER A 129 3.19 -8.77 13.20
CA SER A 129 1.93 -8.13 13.62
C SER A 129 1.72 -6.87 12.81
N CYS A 130 0.49 -6.63 12.38
CA CYS A 130 0.14 -5.44 11.59
C CYS A 130 -1.33 -5.08 11.79
N ASP A 131 -1.57 -3.80 11.99
CA ASP A 131 -2.91 -3.21 12.03
C ASP A 131 -3.18 -2.34 10.80
N ILE A 132 -4.46 -2.22 10.43
CA ILE A 132 -4.90 -1.43 9.30
C ILE A 132 -6.00 -0.45 9.71
N VAL A 133 -5.90 0.77 9.18
CA VAL A 133 -6.92 1.80 9.34
C VAL A 133 -7.43 2.24 7.97
N VAL A 134 -8.73 2.17 7.76
CA VAL A 134 -9.38 2.77 6.59
C VAL A 134 -9.80 4.18 6.94
N TYR A 135 -9.11 5.17 6.36
CA TYR A 135 -9.39 6.58 6.58
C TYR A 135 -10.16 7.17 5.40
N ARG A 136 -11.34 7.72 5.67
CA ARG A 136 -12.17 8.37 4.65
C ARG A 136 -11.82 9.85 4.57
N GLY A 137 -11.32 10.28 3.41
CA GLY A 137 -11.01 11.67 3.13
C GLY A 137 -12.27 12.55 3.00
N ALA A 138 -12.06 13.86 2.89
CA ALA A 138 -13.13 14.86 2.82
C ALA A 138 -13.42 15.36 1.37
N GLY A 139 -12.96 14.65 0.33
CA GLY A 139 -13.28 14.95 -1.07
C GLY A 139 -12.40 16.04 -1.70
N ALA A 140 -11.17 16.21 -1.29
CA ALA A 140 -10.23 17.14 -1.89
C ALA A 140 -9.35 16.46 -2.96
N TYR A 141 -9.42 16.87 -4.22
CA TYR A 141 -8.58 16.36 -5.32
C TYR A 141 -7.06 16.39 -4.98
N VAL A 142 -6.61 17.46 -4.31
CA VAL A 142 -5.21 17.60 -3.89
C VAL A 142 -4.74 16.50 -2.93
N ALA A 143 -5.65 15.82 -2.24
CA ALA A 143 -5.32 14.68 -1.39
C ALA A 143 -4.89 13.43 -2.18
N GLY A 144 -5.05 13.40 -3.50
CA GLY A 144 -4.42 12.42 -4.38
C GLY A 144 -2.89 12.57 -4.47
N GLU A 145 -2.34 13.78 -4.23
CA GLU A 145 -0.90 13.97 -4.07
C GLU A 145 -0.45 13.44 -2.71
N ALA A 146 0.60 12.61 -2.71
CA ALA A 146 1.00 11.84 -1.54
C ALA A 146 1.25 12.68 -0.28
N SER A 147 1.87 13.85 -0.39
CA SER A 147 2.17 14.68 0.79
C SER A 147 0.95 15.49 1.27
N GLY A 148 0.04 15.85 0.37
CA GLY A 148 -1.26 16.40 0.71
C GLY A 148 -2.15 15.40 1.44
N LEU A 149 -2.13 14.14 0.99
CA LEU A 149 -2.77 13.01 1.66
C LEU A 149 -2.26 12.83 3.10
N LEU A 150 -0.93 12.86 3.29
CA LEU A 150 -0.36 12.77 4.64
C LEU A 150 -0.79 13.92 5.55
N ALA A 151 -0.84 15.15 5.02
CA ALA A 151 -1.32 16.30 5.78
C ALA A 151 -2.78 16.10 6.22
N SER A 152 -3.63 15.54 5.34
CA SER A 152 -5.02 15.20 5.66
C SER A 152 -5.10 14.12 6.75
N LEU A 153 -4.30 13.05 6.68
CA LEU A 153 -4.22 12.02 7.72
C LEU A 153 -3.78 12.59 9.08
N GLU A 154 -2.93 13.60 9.06
CA GLU A 154 -2.48 14.33 10.26
C GLU A 154 -3.52 15.34 10.80
N GLY A 155 -4.72 15.41 10.22
CA GLY A 155 -5.77 16.37 10.60
C GLY A 155 -5.49 17.81 10.18
N LYS A 156 -4.57 18.01 9.23
CA LYS A 156 -4.19 19.33 8.70
C LYS A 156 -4.86 19.57 7.34
N LYS A 157 -4.81 20.82 6.85
CA LYS A 157 -5.17 21.10 5.45
C LYS A 157 -4.25 20.31 4.52
N GLY A 158 -4.85 19.72 3.45
CA GLY A 158 -4.17 18.86 2.49
C GLY A 158 -3.21 19.62 1.54
N TYR A 159 -2.33 20.44 2.07
CA TYR A 159 -1.32 21.11 1.27
C TYR A 159 -0.14 20.19 0.98
N PRO A 160 0.31 20.12 -0.29
CA PRO A 160 1.54 19.43 -0.67
C PRO A 160 2.75 20.00 0.07
N ARG A 161 3.68 19.12 0.42
CA ARG A 161 4.94 19.50 1.10
C ARG A 161 6.06 19.66 0.08
N ASN A 162 6.94 20.63 0.31
CA ASN A 162 8.16 20.76 -0.46
C ASN A 162 9.09 19.56 -0.25
N ARG A 163 9.80 19.16 -1.30
CA ARG A 163 10.82 18.09 -1.26
C ARG A 163 12.17 18.67 -1.65
N PRO A 164 13.29 18.32 -1.01
CA PRO A 164 13.48 17.37 0.08
C PRO A 164 12.91 17.86 1.42
N PRO A 165 12.71 16.94 2.42
CA PRO A 165 12.98 15.50 2.43
C PRO A 165 11.93 14.68 1.66
N ARG A 166 12.33 13.45 1.23
CA ARG A 166 11.38 12.49 0.65
C ARG A 166 10.48 11.89 1.74
N LEU A 167 9.27 11.46 1.38
CA LEU A 167 8.33 10.83 2.33
C LEU A 167 8.86 9.54 2.94
N THR A 168 9.71 8.82 2.21
CA THR A 168 10.42 7.62 2.70
C THR A 168 11.43 7.94 3.82
N VAL A 169 11.71 9.21 4.07
CA VAL A 169 12.55 9.70 5.18
C VAL A 169 11.69 10.43 6.22
N LYS A 170 10.81 11.35 5.79
CA LYS A 170 9.92 12.15 6.65
C LYS A 170 8.53 12.24 6.03
N GLY A 171 7.70 11.25 6.30
CA GLY A 171 6.31 11.16 5.86
C GLY A 171 5.31 11.46 6.97
N LEU A 172 4.40 10.50 7.21
CA LEU A 172 3.37 10.59 8.23
C LEU A 172 4.00 10.74 9.63
N TYR A 173 3.54 11.73 10.38
CA TYR A 173 4.08 12.07 11.72
C TYR A 173 5.62 12.20 11.74
N GLN A 174 6.20 12.69 10.64
CA GLN A 174 7.66 12.83 10.46
C GLN A 174 8.43 11.49 10.47
N ARG A 175 7.76 10.37 10.20
CA ARG A 175 8.35 9.03 10.15
C ARG A 175 8.45 8.52 8.71
N PRO A 176 9.35 7.56 8.44
CA PRO A 176 9.44 6.94 7.12
C PRO A 176 8.10 6.40 6.65
N THR A 177 7.66 6.80 5.46
CA THR A 177 6.35 6.45 4.93
C THR A 177 6.42 6.11 3.46
N VAL A 178 5.85 4.97 3.10
CA VAL A 178 5.64 4.57 1.72
C VAL A 178 4.19 4.79 1.34
N VAL A 179 3.94 5.57 0.31
CA VAL A 179 2.62 5.76 -0.28
C VAL A 179 2.60 5.08 -1.65
N ASN A 180 1.73 4.12 -1.84
CA ASN A 180 1.52 3.43 -3.12
C ASN A 180 0.05 3.51 -3.52
N ASN A 181 -0.22 3.55 -4.82
CA ASN A 181 -1.57 3.48 -5.36
C ASN A 181 -2.18 2.07 -5.14
N VAL A 182 -3.51 1.98 -5.05
CA VAL A 182 -4.26 0.72 -4.82
C VAL A 182 -3.91 -0.35 -5.85
N GLU A 183 -4.01 -0.07 -7.15
CA GLU A 183 -3.70 -1.04 -8.20
C GLU A 183 -2.24 -1.49 -8.13
N SER A 184 -1.31 -0.58 -7.84
CA SER A 184 0.11 -0.96 -7.68
C SER A 184 0.30 -1.98 -6.56
N LEU A 185 -0.33 -1.78 -5.39
CA LEU A 185 -0.27 -2.72 -4.29
C LEU A 185 -0.95 -4.04 -4.65
N SER A 186 -2.12 -4.01 -5.25
CA SER A 186 -2.92 -5.21 -5.58
C SER A 186 -2.19 -6.21 -6.49
N ASN A 187 -1.11 -5.81 -7.17
CA ASN A 187 -0.27 -6.71 -7.96
C ASN A 187 0.74 -7.51 -7.12
N ILE A 188 1.01 -7.11 -5.87
CA ILE A 188 2.09 -7.70 -5.07
C ILE A 188 1.83 -9.18 -4.78
N ALA A 189 0.62 -9.54 -4.33
CA ALA A 189 0.26 -10.93 -4.05
C ALA A 189 0.43 -11.82 -5.28
N TRP A 190 0.04 -11.33 -6.45
CA TRP A 190 0.21 -12.07 -7.71
C TRP A 190 1.69 -12.27 -8.06
N ILE A 191 2.51 -11.23 -7.92
CA ILE A 191 3.96 -11.30 -8.17
C ILE A 191 4.62 -12.32 -7.24
N ILE A 192 4.29 -12.32 -5.96
CA ILE A 192 4.85 -13.27 -4.98
C ILE A 192 4.46 -14.72 -5.31
N ASN A 193 3.25 -14.95 -5.79
CA ASN A 193 2.79 -16.29 -6.15
C ASN A 193 3.44 -16.81 -7.44
N ASN A 194 3.54 -15.98 -8.48
CA ASN A 194 3.87 -16.39 -9.85
C ASN A 194 5.30 -16.02 -10.27
N GLY A 195 5.94 -15.11 -9.56
CA GLY A 195 7.29 -14.65 -9.85
C GLY A 195 7.37 -13.43 -10.77
N ALA A 196 8.52 -12.76 -10.68
CA ALA A 196 8.81 -11.54 -11.44
C ALA A 196 8.77 -11.74 -12.96
N ASP A 197 9.29 -12.86 -13.44
CA ASP A 197 9.35 -13.11 -14.90
C ASP A 197 7.96 -13.38 -15.49
N ALA A 198 7.09 -14.07 -14.75
CA ALA A 198 5.71 -14.25 -15.15
C ALA A 198 4.95 -12.90 -15.23
N PHE A 199 5.24 -11.97 -14.28
CA PHE A 199 4.65 -10.63 -14.31
C PHE A 199 5.10 -9.82 -15.52
N LYS A 200 6.38 -9.89 -15.87
CA LYS A 200 6.92 -9.22 -17.07
C LYS A 200 6.31 -9.76 -18.37
N ALA A 201 6.05 -11.07 -18.41
CA ALA A 201 5.51 -11.72 -19.61
C ALA A 201 4.07 -11.29 -19.96
N VAL A 202 3.33 -10.71 -19.01
CA VAL A 202 1.97 -10.18 -19.24
C VAL A 202 1.99 -8.82 -19.96
N GLY A 203 3.12 -8.11 -19.93
CA GLY A 203 3.27 -6.81 -20.56
C GLY A 203 3.45 -6.87 -22.07
N THR A 204 3.38 -5.71 -22.73
CA THR A 204 3.76 -5.57 -24.14
C THR A 204 5.29 -5.50 -24.27
N PRO A 205 5.88 -6.11 -25.29
CA PRO A 205 7.29 -5.90 -25.62
C PRO A 205 7.55 -4.40 -25.85
N LYS A 206 8.63 -3.89 -25.27
CA LYS A 206 9.09 -2.52 -25.54
C LYS A 206 9.98 -2.52 -26.78
#